data_7dd6335762c17f6df135dc6f8e9bac3d
#
_entry.id   7dd6335762c17f6df135dc6f8e9bac3d
#
_cell.length_a   1.000
_cell.length_b   1.000
_cell.length_c   1.000
_cell.angle_alpha   90.00
_cell.angle_beta   90.00
_cell.angle_gamma   90.00
#
_symmetry.space_group_name_H-M   'P 1'
#
loop_
_entity.id
_entity.type
_entity.pdbx_description
1 polymer ?
#
loop_
_entity_poly.entity_id
_entity_poly.type
_entity_poly.pdbx_seq_one_letter_code
_entity_poly.pdbx_strand_id
1 'polypeptide(L)'
;MTTQTVQTRLRNAGYRVTKQRAAIYEYLLSTDAHPTAETIHQSVRRQLPSISLATVYKAVDSLVDVGLVNRIQRGASSARYDAAVADHAHCLCLSCDGLWDAPHDTRSHEAPEAFEVVHVNVEYVGYCAECRRQKLGLAPLGTSAPSMSLL
;
A
#
# COMPACT_ATOMS: atom_id res chain seq x y z
N MET A 1 1.01 5.47 14.82
CA MET A 1 2.42 5.94 15.03
C MET A 1 2.42 7.44 15.23
N THR A 2 3.20 7.97 16.15
CA THR A 2 3.27 9.42 16.39
C THR A 2 4.19 10.09 15.36
N THR A 3 3.90 11.36 15.02
CA THR A 3 4.74 12.20 14.13
C THR A 3 6.22 12.20 14.54
N GLN A 4 6.50 12.10 15.83
CA GLN A 4 7.85 12.04 16.38
C GLN A 4 8.59 10.76 15.99
N THR A 5 7.90 9.61 15.91
CA THR A 5 8.50 8.32 15.48
C THR A 5 8.93 8.38 14.01
N VAL A 6 8.11 8.96 13.14
CA VAL A 6 8.41 9.14 11.71
C VAL A 6 9.65 10.00 11.50
N GLN A 7 9.69 11.15 12.18
CA GLN A 7 10.83 12.08 12.11
C GLN A 7 12.14 11.43 12.60
N THR A 8 12.07 10.64 13.67
CA THR A 8 13.22 9.96 14.24
C THR A 8 13.75 8.90 13.27
N ARG A 9 12.89 8.05 12.69
CA ARG A 9 13.30 7.03 11.70
C ARG A 9 13.98 7.66 10.49
N LEU A 10 13.40 8.70 9.90
CA LEU A 10 13.99 9.41 8.77
C LEU A 10 15.39 9.99 9.12
N ARG A 11 15.51 10.65 10.27
CA ARG A 11 16.81 11.24 10.70
C ARG A 11 17.87 10.19 10.93
N ASN A 12 17.53 9.07 11.59
CA ASN A 12 18.48 7.99 11.87
C ASN A 12 19.01 7.34 10.60
N ALA A 13 18.21 7.31 9.53
CA ALA A 13 18.61 6.83 8.21
C ALA A 13 19.26 7.94 7.33
N GLY A 14 19.56 9.11 7.88
CA GLY A 14 20.21 10.21 7.17
C GLY A 14 19.28 11.05 6.28
N TYR A 15 17.97 10.83 6.33
CA TYR A 15 17.03 11.58 5.53
C TYR A 15 16.59 12.88 6.22
N ARG A 16 16.50 13.96 5.44
CA ARG A 16 15.92 15.22 5.93
C ARG A 16 14.40 15.06 6.08
N VAL A 17 13.88 15.52 7.22
CA VAL A 17 12.44 15.67 7.42
C VAL A 17 11.96 16.88 6.62
N THR A 18 11.10 16.66 5.63
CA THR A 18 10.58 17.72 4.75
C THR A 18 9.04 17.73 4.77
N LYS A 19 8.45 18.88 4.45
CA LYS A 19 6.99 19.03 4.32
C LYS A 19 6.42 18.06 3.27
N GLN A 20 7.17 17.81 2.20
CA GLN A 20 6.74 16.87 1.14
C GLN A 20 6.64 15.44 1.65
N ARG A 21 7.67 14.95 2.39
CA ARG A 21 7.63 13.61 2.98
C ARG A 21 6.50 13.46 4.00
N ALA A 22 6.29 14.47 4.82
CA ALA A 22 5.21 14.48 5.81
C ALA A 22 3.83 14.40 5.13
N ALA A 23 3.55 15.27 4.16
CA ALA A 23 2.28 15.29 3.45
C ALA A 23 2.00 13.98 2.68
N ILE A 24 3.02 13.39 2.06
CA ILE A 24 2.90 12.10 1.36
C ILE A 24 2.58 10.98 2.36
N TYR A 25 3.27 10.94 3.49
CA TYR A 25 3.03 9.91 4.49
C TYR A 25 1.65 10.06 5.15
N GLU A 26 1.23 11.29 5.46
CA GLU A 26 -0.13 11.58 5.98
C GLU A 26 -1.21 11.14 4.99
N TYR A 27 -1.02 11.40 3.69
CA TYR A 27 -1.94 10.91 2.66
C TYR A 27 -2.01 9.39 2.64
N LEU A 28 -0.87 8.69 2.68
CA LEU A 28 -0.83 7.23 2.68
C LEU A 28 -1.50 6.63 3.94
N LEU A 29 -1.38 7.27 5.10
CA LEU A 29 -2.08 6.86 6.32
C LEU A 29 -3.61 7.08 6.25
N SER A 30 -4.08 7.95 5.37
CA SER A 30 -5.50 8.30 5.24
C SER A 30 -6.26 7.46 4.21
N THR A 31 -5.61 6.48 3.57
CA THR A 31 -6.21 5.70 2.49
C THR A 31 -5.79 4.23 2.55
N ASP A 32 -6.75 3.34 2.31
CA ASP A 32 -6.53 1.89 2.16
C ASP A 32 -6.47 1.48 0.67
N ALA A 33 -6.33 2.45 -0.25
CA ALA A 33 -6.45 2.21 -1.69
C ALA A 33 -5.14 1.78 -2.37
N HIS A 34 -4.03 1.65 -1.65
CA HIS A 34 -2.70 1.31 -2.18
C HIS A 34 -2.34 2.13 -3.45
N PRO A 35 -2.22 3.47 -3.34
CA PRO A 35 -2.05 4.35 -4.49
C PRO A 35 -0.71 4.16 -5.18
N THR A 36 -0.67 4.46 -6.49
CA THR A 36 0.60 4.64 -7.24
C THR A 36 1.24 6.00 -6.94
N ALA A 37 2.49 6.20 -7.34
CA ALA A 37 3.16 7.50 -7.18
C ALA A 37 2.43 8.63 -7.91
N GLU A 38 1.80 8.34 -9.06
CA GLU A 38 0.99 9.29 -9.82
C GLU A 38 -0.26 9.70 -9.04
N THR A 39 -0.95 8.72 -8.44
CA THR A 39 -2.15 8.98 -7.60
C THR A 39 -1.78 9.80 -6.37
N ILE A 40 -0.67 9.46 -5.70
CA ILE A 40 -0.13 10.23 -4.58
C ILE A 40 0.16 11.67 -5.02
N HIS A 41 0.85 11.85 -6.15
CA HIS A 41 1.17 13.16 -6.69
C HIS A 41 -0.07 14.01 -6.93
N GLN A 42 -1.12 13.45 -7.58
CA GLN A 42 -2.37 14.15 -7.83
C GLN A 42 -3.06 14.58 -6.53
N SER A 43 -3.03 13.75 -5.50
CA SER A 43 -3.67 14.02 -4.22
C SER A 43 -2.92 15.09 -3.42
N VAL A 44 -1.60 14.97 -3.27
CA VAL A 44 -0.81 15.92 -2.46
C VAL A 44 -0.61 17.27 -3.15
N ARG A 45 -0.77 17.38 -4.48
CA ARG A 45 -0.72 18.67 -5.19
C ARG A 45 -1.74 19.68 -4.72
N ARG A 46 -2.83 19.24 -4.10
CA ARG A 46 -3.83 20.17 -3.51
C ARG A 46 -3.22 20.99 -2.37
N GLN A 47 -2.31 20.41 -1.60
CA GLN A 47 -1.62 21.05 -0.48
C GLN A 47 -0.25 21.61 -0.88
N LEU A 48 0.41 20.99 -1.85
CA LEU A 48 1.76 21.31 -2.33
C LEU A 48 1.75 21.50 -3.86
N PRO A 49 1.23 22.61 -4.39
CA PRO A 49 1.04 22.80 -5.84
C PRO A 49 2.31 22.67 -6.68
N SER A 50 3.47 22.98 -6.11
CA SER A 50 4.78 22.94 -6.79
C SER A 50 5.49 21.59 -6.68
N ILE A 51 4.89 20.57 -6.04
CA ILE A 51 5.54 19.25 -5.93
C ILE A 51 5.64 18.59 -7.30
N SER A 52 6.81 18.06 -7.64
CA SER A 52 7.01 17.26 -8.84
C SER A 52 6.80 15.76 -8.58
N LEU A 53 6.45 15.02 -9.62
CA LEU A 53 6.35 13.56 -9.54
C LEU A 53 7.69 12.92 -9.12
N ALA A 54 8.81 13.44 -9.60
CA ALA A 54 10.14 12.98 -9.19
C ALA A 54 10.39 13.17 -7.68
N THR A 55 9.84 14.25 -7.09
CA THR A 55 9.90 14.47 -5.64
C THR A 55 9.06 13.44 -4.89
N VAL A 56 7.90 13.05 -5.43
CA VAL A 56 7.06 11.99 -4.84
C VAL A 56 7.80 10.67 -4.82
N TYR A 57 8.40 10.23 -5.95
CA TYR A 57 9.20 9.01 -6.00
C TYR A 57 10.33 9.02 -4.95
N LYS A 58 11.14 10.08 -4.88
CA LYS A 58 12.20 10.21 -3.87
C LYS A 58 11.67 10.17 -2.43
N ALA A 59 10.48 10.73 -2.20
CA ALA A 59 9.88 10.72 -0.87
C ALA A 59 9.39 9.33 -0.49
N VAL A 60 8.65 8.65 -1.34
CA VAL A 60 8.18 7.28 -1.06
C VAL A 60 9.33 6.30 -0.93
N ASP A 61 10.38 6.41 -1.75
CA ASP A 61 11.58 5.59 -1.63
C ASP A 61 12.21 5.73 -0.24
N SER A 62 12.35 6.97 0.26
CA SER A 62 12.88 7.19 1.62
C SER A 62 11.96 6.67 2.73
N LEU A 63 10.64 6.65 2.54
CA LEU A 63 9.68 6.10 3.49
C LEU A 63 9.71 4.56 3.48
N VAL A 64 9.91 3.95 2.32
CA VAL A 64 10.10 2.50 2.17
C VAL A 64 11.41 2.06 2.84
N ASP A 65 12.50 2.77 2.58
CA ASP A 65 13.83 2.48 3.13
C ASP A 65 13.86 2.47 4.66
N VAL A 66 13.07 3.34 5.30
CA VAL A 66 12.95 3.38 6.77
C VAL A 66 11.82 2.51 7.34
N GLY A 67 11.18 1.68 6.52
CA GLY A 67 10.13 0.76 6.94
C GLY A 67 8.85 1.45 7.43
N LEU A 68 8.51 2.61 6.90
CA LEU A 68 7.26 3.33 7.17
C LEU A 68 6.19 3.08 6.12
N VAL A 69 6.59 2.59 4.95
CA VAL A 69 5.73 2.29 3.80
C VAL A 69 6.21 1.01 3.16
N ASN A 70 5.30 0.14 2.78
CA ASN A 70 5.56 -1.02 1.95
C ASN A 70 5.43 -0.65 0.47
N ARG A 71 6.32 -1.20 -0.37
CA ARG A 71 6.19 -1.14 -1.83
C ARG A 71 5.67 -2.47 -2.33
N ILE A 72 4.53 -2.44 -3.01
CA ILE A 72 3.90 -3.60 -3.63
C ILE A 72 4.07 -3.45 -5.14
N GLN A 73 4.85 -4.32 -5.77
CA GLN A 73 5.10 -4.28 -7.21
C GLN A 73 4.98 -5.67 -7.82
N ARG A 74 4.29 -5.76 -8.96
CA ARG A 74 4.13 -7.00 -9.72
C ARG A 74 4.51 -6.78 -11.18
N GLY A 75 5.48 -7.56 -11.63
CA GLY A 75 5.91 -7.52 -13.02
C GLY A 75 6.20 -6.09 -13.52
N ALA A 76 5.64 -5.73 -14.65
CA ALA A 76 5.79 -4.41 -15.27
C ALA A 76 4.75 -3.37 -14.82
N SER A 77 3.81 -3.72 -13.93
CA SER A 77 2.82 -2.76 -13.44
C SER A 77 3.46 -1.69 -12.54
N SER A 78 2.79 -0.53 -12.41
CA SER A 78 3.24 0.54 -11.54
C SER A 78 3.26 0.08 -10.07
N ALA A 79 4.32 0.43 -9.33
CA ALA A 79 4.42 0.15 -7.91
C ALA A 79 3.29 0.86 -7.14
N ARG A 80 2.71 0.16 -6.16
CA ARG A 80 1.74 0.68 -5.21
C ARG A 80 2.38 0.83 -3.85
N TYR A 81 1.87 1.73 -3.05
CA TYR A 81 2.43 2.08 -1.75
C TYR A 81 1.38 1.93 -0.65
N ASP A 82 1.79 1.31 0.45
CA ASP A 82 0.96 1.03 1.60
C ASP A 82 1.66 1.46 2.89
N ALA A 83 0.99 2.25 3.74
CA ALA A 83 1.49 2.67 5.05
C ALA A 83 1.04 1.76 6.20
N ALA A 84 0.22 0.75 5.94
CA ALA A 84 -0.11 -0.29 6.91
C ALA A 84 1.06 -1.28 6.99
N VAL A 85 2.05 -0.98 7.84
CA VAL A 85 3.27 -1.81 7.99
C VAL A 85 3.08 -3.02 8.91
N ALA A 86 1.88 -3.26 9.45
CA ALA A 86 1.55 -4.51 10.14
C ALA A 86 1.40 -5.65 9.12
N ASP A 87 1.72 -6.87 9.53
CA ASP A 87 1.59 -8.04 8.66
C ASP A 87 0.11 -8.25 8.27
N HIS A 88 -0.16 -8.21 6.98
CA HIS A 88 -1.46 -8.51 6.38
C HIS A 88 -1.25 -9.09 4.99
N ALA A 89 -2.27 -9.76 4.49
CA ALA A 89 -2.28 -10.25 3.11
C ALA A 89 -2.89 -9.22 2.17
N HIS A 90 -2.60 -9.35 0.89
CA HIS A 90 -3.22 -8.56 -0.16
C HIS A 90 -4.06 -9.43 -1.09
N CYS A 91 -5.20 -8.91 -1.55
CA CYS A 91 -6.03 -9.52 -2.59
C CYS A 91 -5.90 -8.72 -3.88
N LEU A 92 -5.37 -9.33 -4.93
CA LEU A 92 -5.23 -8.70 -6.25
C LEU A 92 -6.28 -9.23 -7.22
N CYS A 93 -6.97 -8.33 -7.91
CA CYS A 93 -7.87 -8.66 -9.00
C CYS A 93 -7.14 -8.64 -10.34
N LEU A 94 -7.13 -9.77 -11.05
CA LEU A 94 -6.51 -9.91 -12.38
C LEU A 94 -7.23 -9.14 -13.50
N SER A 95 -8.45 -8.66 -13.25
CA SER A 95 -9.25 -8.00 -14.28
C SER A 95 -9.21 -6.48 -14.18
N CYS A 96 -9.34 -5.92 -12.96
CA CYS A 96 -9.36 -4.47 -12.76
C CYS A 96 -8.10 -3.93 -12.06
N ASP A 97 -7.13 -4.81 -11.78
CA ASP A 97 -5.90 -4.48 -11.05
C ASP A 97 -6.14 -3.84 -9.67
N GLY A 98 -7.35 -4.03 -9.11
CA GLY A 98 -7.69 -3.59 -7.77
C GLY A 98 -6.92 -4.39 -6.72
N LEU A 99 -6.48 -3.71 -5.65
CA LEU A 99 -5.73 -4.28 -4.54
C LEU A 99 -6.43 -3.92 -3.23
N TRP A 100 -6.62 -4.92 -2.36
CA TRP A 100 -7.27 -4.78 -1.05
C TRP A 100 -6.49 -5.52 0.01
N ASP A 101 -6.52 -5.02 1.23
CA ASP A 101 -6.01 -5.73 2.39
C ASP A 101 -6.90 -6.92 2.75
N ALA A 102 -6.28 -7.98 3.22
CA ALA A 102 -6.96 -9.13 3.77
C ALA A 102 -6.31 -9.54 5.10
N PRO A 103 -7.09 -10.01 6.07
CA PRO A 103 -6.56 -10.59 7.29
C PRO A 103 -5.65 -11.76 6.96
N HIS A 104 -4.51 -11.84 7.65
CA HIS A 104 -3.60 -12.95 7.51
C HIS A 104 -3.09 -13.40 8.87
N ASP A 105 -3.11 -14.71 9.12
CA ASP A 105 -2.46 -15.29 10.31
C ASP A 105 -1.04 -15.73 9.94
N THR A 106 -0.07 -14.91 10.30
CA THR A 106 1.36 -15.20 10.06
C THR A 106 1.84 -16.46 10.78
N ARG A 107 1.14 -16.90 11.83
CA ARG A 107 1.48 -18.13 12.58
C ARG A 107 1.24 -19.41 11.79
N SER A 108 0.53 -19.36 10.68
CA SER A 108 0.27 -20.50 9.80
C SER A 108 1.43 -20.82 8.85
N HIS A 109 2.48 -19.98 8.82
CA HIS A 109 3.64 -20.15 7.96
C HIS A 109 4.88 -20.45 8.80
N GLU A 110 5.18 -21.72 9.00
CA GLU A 110 6.41 -22.16 9.65
C GLU A 110 7.57 -22.01 8.66
N ALA A 111 8.58 -21.25 9.08
CA ALA A 111 9.83 -21.19 8.35
C ALA A 111 10.63 -22.49 8.52
N PRO A 112 11.49 -22.86 7.55
CA PRO A 112 12.43 -23.95 7.74
C PRO A 112 13.32 -23.75 8.98
N GLU A 113 13.65 -24.84 9.66
CA GLU A 113 14.53 -24.82 10.83
C GLU A 113 15.87 -24.14 10.47
N ALA A 114 16.37 -23.28 11.34
CA ALA A 114 17.58 -22.48 11.13
C ALA A 114 17.49 -21.37 10.05
N PHE A 115 16.27 -20.99 9.59
CA PHE A 115 16.08 -19.86 8.68
C PHE A 115 15.47 -18.66 9.42
N GLU A 116 16.16 -17.52 9.42
CA GLU A 116 15.65 -16.27 9.98
C GLU A 116 14.72 -15.59 8.95
N VAL A 117 13.42 -15.55 9.25
CA VAL A 117 12.44 -14.85 8.41
C VAL A 117 12.47 -13.35 8.73
N VAL A 118 12.86 -12.54 7.78
CA VAL A 118 12.86 -11.08 7.89
C VAL A 118 11.53 -10.48 7.47
N HIS A 119 10.84 -11.11 6.50
CA HIS A 119 9.55 -10.62 5.97
C HIS A 119 8.77 -11.77 5.33
N VAL A 120 7.45 -11.75 5.54
CA VAL A 120 6.50 -12.64 4.86
C VAL A 120 5.55 -11.79 4.03
N ASN A 121 5.39 -12.12 2.76
CA ASN A 121 4.39 -11.49 1.90
C ASN A 121 3.38 -12.54 1.46
N VAL A 122 2.11 -12.32 1.75
CA VAL A 122 1.01 -13.20 1.34
C VAL A 122 0.09 -12.46 0.40
N GLU A 123 -0.13 -13.03 -0.76
CA GLU A 123 -0.95 -12.45 -1.80
C GLU A 123 -1.95 -13.47 -2.36
N TYR A 124 -3.23 -13.11 -2.34
CA TYR A 124 -4.30 -13.84 -2.99
C TYR A 124 -4.56 -13.22 -4.37
N VAL A 125 -4.46 -14.01 -5.41
CA VAL A 125 -4.63 -13.56 -6.80
C VAL A 125 -5.87 -14.17 -7.39
N GLY A 126 -6.78 -13.34 -7.90
CA GLY A 126 -8.06 -13.83 -8.42
C GLY A 126 -8.89 -12.75 -9.09
N TYR A 127 -10.19 -12.76 -8.88
CA TYR A 127 -11.14 -11.80 -9.41
C TYR A 127 -11.98 -11.23 -8.27
N CYS A 128 -12.08 -9.90 -8.14
CA CYS A 128 -12.98 -9.27 -7.19
C CYS A 128 -14.44 -9.64 -7.52
N ALA A 129 -15.33 -9.41 -6.55
CA ALA A 129 -16.75 -9.78 -6.70
C ALA A 129 -17.38 -9.19 -7.98
N GLU A 130 -17.09 -7.92 -8.27
CA GLU A 130 -17.63 -7.24 -9.44
C GLU A 130 -17.09 -7.83 -10.76
N CYS A 131 -15.78 -7.99 -10.89
CA CYS A 131 -15.16 -8.56 -12.09
C CYS A 131 -15.56 -10.02 -12.31
N ARG A 132 -15.74 -10.80 -11.23
CA ARG A 132 -16.27 -12.16 -11.31
C ARG A 132 -17.69 -12.19 -11.83
N ARG A 133 -18.55 -11.27 -11.37
CA ARG A 133 -19.94 -11.14 -11.86
C ARG A 133 -19.99 -10.79 -13.33
N GLN A 134 -19.19 -9.80 -13.76
CA GLN A 134 -19.10 -9.42 -15.18
C GLN A 134 -18.66 -10.61 -16.05
N LYS A 135 -17.65 -11.36 -15.60
CA LYS A 135 -17.16 -12.56 -16.31
C LYS A 135 -18.24 -13.65 -16.41
N LEU A 136 -19.15 -13.73 -15.45
CA LEU A 136 -20.28 -14.66 -15.42
C LEU A 136 -21.55 -14.11 -16.10
N GLY A 137 -21.52 -12.88 -16.67
CA GLY A 137 -22.67 -12.21 -17.27
C GLY A 137 -23.75 -11.80 -16.27
N LEU A 138 -23.41 -11.63 -14.99
CA LEU A 138 -24.35 -11.22 -13.93
C LEU A 138 -24.43 -9.70 -13.83
N ALA A 139 -25.60 -9.18 -13.41
CA ALA A 139 -25.81 -7.74 -13.21
C ALA A 139 -24.79 -7.16 -12.18
N PRO A 140 -24.37 -5.88 -12.33
CA PRO A 140 -23.45 -5.23 -11.40
C PRO A 140 -24.00 -5.21 -9.98
N LEU A 141 -23.10 -5.28 -8.99
CA LEU A 141 -23.47 -5.02 -7.59
C LEU A 141 -23.83 -3.52 -7.49
N GLY A 142 -24.98 -3.22 -6.95
CA GLY A 142 -25.36 -1.81 -6.67
C GLY A 142 -24.24 -1.11 -5.87
N THR A 143 -24.15 0.22 -6.00
CA THR A 143 -23.06 1.11 -5.56
C THR A 143 -22.76 1.19 -4.06
N SER A 144 -23.04 0.18 -3.27
CA SER A 144 -22.52 0.03 -1.90
C SER A 144 -21.18 -0.72 -1.98
N ALA A 145 -20.10 -0.04 -1.65
CA ALA A 145 -18.81 -0.65 -1.46
C ALA A 145 -18.96 -1.88 -0.54
N PRO A 146 -18.46 -3.08 -0.92
CA PRO A 146 -18.53 -4.21 -0.03
C PRO A 146 -17.63 -3.95 1.17
N SER A 147 -18.23 -3.67 2.32
CA SER A 147 -17.55 -3.96 3.57
C SER A 147 -17.37 -5.48 3.57
N MET A 148 -16.16 -5.96 3.43
CA MET A 148 -15.84 -7.37 3.66
C MET A 148 -15.98 -7.64 5.17
N SER A 149 -17.24 -7.78 5.65
CA SER A 149 -17.52 -8.41 6.93
C SER A 149 -17.31 -9.91 6.75
N LEU A 150 -16.30 -10.41 7.41
CA LEU A 150 -15.98 -11.82 7.51
C LEU A 150 -17.12 -12.59 8.20
N LEU A 151 -17.58 -13.66 7.59
CA LEU A 151 -18.17 -14.80 8.27
C LEU A 151 -17.08 -15.77 8.70
#